data_1e549980e2b2526e39827ff64265dc79
#
_entry.id   1e549980e2b2526e39827ff64265dc79
#
_cell.length_a   1.000
_cell.length_b   1.000
_cell.length_c   1.000
_cell.angle_alpha   90.00
_cell.angle_beta   90.00
_cell.angle_gamma   90.00
#
_symmetry.space_group_name_H-M   'P 1'
#
loop_
_entity.id
_entity.type
_entity.pdbx_description
1 polymer ?
#
loop_
_entity_poly.entity_id
_entity_poly.type
_entity_poly.pdbx_seq_one_letter_code
_entity_poly.pdbx_strand_id
1 'polypeptide(L)'
;MAKVNEQKRTRKTMPTLVVKPLEPSTWPAFAQLVEENNGVWGGCWCLAFHIQSKALKSLNWAQRQADKEQRVLEDRTHAALVFEGDRCVGWCQFGSPEELPEVKSRRLYEKDLITLPDWRITCFFTGKGFRRRGVVDAALSGALLEIARHGGGMVEGYPEETDDRTLSGSFLHTGPMAAFENHGFTRKRQISPHRWVVTKTVAASRTGEKP
;
A
#
# COMPACT_ATOMS: atom_id res chain seq x y z
N MET A 1 30.87 49.45 -11.93
CA MET A 1 29.45 49.19 -11.64
C MET A 1 29.14 47.75 -12.00
N ALA A 2 29.13 46.86 -11.03
CA ALA A 2 28.85 45.42 -11.20
C ALA A 2 27.35 45.20 -11.04
N LYS A 3 26.68 44.67 -12.06
CA LYS A 3 25.27 44.27 -11.98
C LYS A 3 25.16 42.94 -11.25
N VAL A 4 24.57 42.98 -10.06
CA VAL A 4 24.19 41.78 -9.29
C VAL A 4 22.98 41.15 -10.01
N ASN A 5 23.17 39.97 -10.52
CA ASN A 5 22.13 39.19 -11.19
C ASN A 5 21.42 38.32 -10.14
N GLU A 6 20.31 38.81 -9.62
CA GLU A 6 19.47 38.15 -8.61
C GLU A 6 18.59 37.10 -9.30
N GLN A 7 19.13 35.88 -9.45
CA GLN A 7 18.36 34.74 -9.92
C GLN A 7 17.32 34.34 -8.85
N LYS A 8 16.06 34.72 -9.03
CA LYS A 8 14.91 34.22 -8.28
C LYS A 8 14.82 32.69 -8.44
N ARG A 9 15.30 31.97 -7.42
CA ARG A 9 15.01 30.54 -7.26
C ARG A 9 13.50 30.40 -7.02
N THR A 10 12.74 30.12 -8.06
CA THR A 10 11.34 29.71 -7.95
C THR A 10 11.28 28.45 -7.10
N ARG A 11 10.74 28.58 -5.91
CA ARG A 11 10.44 27.48 -5.01
C ARG A 11 9.40 26.60 -5.72
N LYS A 12 9.84 25.47 -6.27
CA LYS A 12 8.94 24.50 -6.91
C LYS A 12 8.03 23.96 -5.81
N THR A 13 6.79 24.45 -5.72
CA THR A 13 5.79 23.92 -4.79
C THR A 13 5.65 22.43 -5.05
N MET A 14 5.88 21.62 -4.03
CA MET A 14 5.62 20.18 -4.12
C MET A 14 4.12 20.00 -4.38
N PRO A 15 3.74 19.22 -5.40
CA PRO A 15 2.33 18.99 -5.67
C PRO A 15 1.68 18.32 -4.47
N THR A 16 0.47 18.77 -4.14
CA THR A 16 -0.31 18.23 -3.03
C THR A 16 -0.78 16.81 -3.38
N LEU A 17 -0.41 15.84 -2.54
CA LEU A 17 -0.92 14.47 -2.64
C LEU A 17 -2.26 14.38 -1.90
N VAL A 18 -3.27 13.82 -2.56
CA VAL A 18 -4.60 13.56 -1.99
C VAL A 18 -4.81 12.05 -1.92
N VAL A 19 -5.40 11.55 -0.84
CA VAL A 19 -5.71 10.13 -0.70
C VAL A 19 -7.21 9.90 -0.80
N LYS A 20 -7.61 8.88 -1.57
CA LYS A 20 -9.00 8.44 -1.72
C LYS A 20 -9.05 6.92 -1.55
N PRO A 21 -10.15 6.34 -1.04
CA PRO A 21 -10.34 4.89 -1.01
C PRO A 21 -10.44 4.30 -2.41
N LEU A 22 -10.09 3.02 -2.55
CA LEU A 22 -10.40 2.23 -3.74
C LEU A 22 -11.87 1.81 -3.66
N GLU A 23 -12.67 2.35 -4.55
CA GLU A 23 -14.10 2.12 -4.67
C GLU A 23 -14.53 2.18 -6.15
N PRO A 24 -15.78 1.86 -6.53
CA PRO A 24 -16.20 1.88 -7.94
C PRO A 24 -15.94 3.22 -8.64
N SER A 25 -16.05 4.35 -7.94
CA SER A 25 -15.80 5.68 -8.49
C SER A 25 -14.32 5.97 -8.77
N THR A 26 -13.39 5.34 -8.04
CA THR A 26 -11.92 5.49 -8.18
C THR A 26 -11.27 4.34 -8.94
N TRP A 27 -12.01 3.25 -9.22
CA TRP A 27 -11.54 2.11 -9.99
C TRP A 27 -10.88 2.47 -11.33
N PRO A 28 -11.45 3.36 -12.17
CA PRO A 28 -10.84 3.69 -13.45
C PRO A 28 -9.42 4.26 -13.29
N ALA A 29 -9.18 5.11 -12.29
CA ALA A 29 -7.87 5.68 -12.04
C ALA A 29 -6.86 4.66 -11.51
N PHE A 30 -7.31 3.71 -10.68
CA PHE A 30 -6.49 2.57 -10.25
C PHE A 30 -6.13 1.66 -11.43
N ALA A 31 -7.12 1.28 -12.23
CA ALA A 31 -6.93 0.42 -13.40
C ALA A 31 -5.93 1.05 -14.39
N GLN A 32 -6.08 2.33 -14.69
CA GLN A 32 -5.14 3.07 -15.54
C GLN A 32 -3.72 3.01 -14.99
N LEU A 33 -3.50 3.24 -13.70
CA LEU A 33 -2.17 3.16 -13.09
C LEU A 33 -1.57 1.74 -13.21
N VAL A 34 -2.39 0.70 -13.02
CA VAL A 34 -1.96 -0.69 -13.16
C VAL A 34 -1.57 -0.99 -14.61
N GLU A 35 -2.38 -0.60 -15.58
CA GLU A 35 -2.15 -0.82 -17.02
C GLU A 35 -0.89 -0.09 -17.52
N GLU A 36 -0.72 1.18 -17.17
CA GLU A 36 0.48 2.00 -17.49
C GLU A 36 1.78 1.37 -16.94
N ASN A 37 1.68 0.49 -15.95
CA ASN A 37 2.81 -0.20 -15.33
C ASN A 37 2.80 -1.73 -15.58
N ASN A 38 2.28 -2.16 -16.73
CA ASN A 38 2.23 -3.56 -17.18
C ASN A 38 1.58 -4.50 -16.15
N GLY A 39 0.48 -4.07 -15.53
CA GLY A 39 -0.28 -4.83 -14.54
C GLY A 39 0.42 -4.99 -13.21
N VAL A 40 1.51 -4.29 -13.01
CA VAL A 40 2.34 -4.32 -11.80
C VAL A 40 2.79 -5.75 -11.43
N TRP A 41 4.04 -5.94 -11.10
CA TRP A 41 4.61 -7.21 -10.66
C TRP A 41 4.19 -8.44 -11.52
N GLY A 42 4.27 -8.32 -12.86
CA GLY A 42 3.92 -9.41 -13.78
C GLY A 42 2.41 -9.61 -13.95
N GLY A 43 1.65 -8.54 -13.86
CA GLY A 43 0.20 -8.57 -14.06
C GLY A 43 -0.57 -9.04 -12.84
N CYS A 44 -0.07 -8.78 -11.63
CA CYS A 44 -0.67 -9.23 -10.37
C CYS A 44 -2.03 -8.59 -10.07
N TRP A 45 -2.31 -7.38 -10.56
CA TRP A 45 -3.50 -6.60 -10.20
C TRP A 45 -3.74 -6.50 -8.69
N CYS A 46 -2.69 -6.58 -7.89
CA CYS A 46 -2.71 -6.62 -6.43
C CYS A 46 -3.55 -7.77 -5.83
N LEU A 47 -3.62 -8.91 -6.54
CA LEU A 47 -4.38 -10.10 -6.11
C LEU A 47 -3.55 -11.09 -5.28
N ALA A 48 -2.21 -10.95 -5.24
CA ALA A 48 -1.32 -11.95 -4.65
C ALA A 48 -1.54 -12.22 -3.14
N PHE A 49 -2.26 -11.34 -2.45
CA PHE A 49 -2.62 -11.51 -1.04
C PHE A 49 -4.07 -11.97 -0.85
N HIS A 50 -4.90 -11.88 -1.90
CA HIS A 50 -6.28 -12.35 -1.89
C HIS A 50 -6.40 -13.83 -2.21
N ILE A 51 -5.58 -14.34 -3.14
CA ILE A 51 -5.67 -15.70 -3.66
C ILE A 51 -4.31 -16.39 -3.69
N GLN A 52 -4.33 -17.71 -3.57
CA GLN A 52 -3.13 -18.53 -3.62
C GLN A 52 -2.34 -18.35 -4.93
N SER A 53 -1.02 -18.39 -4.82
CA SER A 53 -0.11 -18.21 -5.96
C SER A 53 -0.41 -19.14 -7.14
N LYS A 54 -0.86 -20.40 -6.87
CA LYS A 54 -1.25 -21.35 -7.92
C LYS A 54 -2.49 -20.86 -8.67
N ALA A 55 -3.51 -20.42 -7.97
CA ALA A 55 -4.74 -19.85 -8.54
C ALA A 55 -4.43 -18.57 -9.33
N LEU A 56 -3.61 -17.66 -8.77
CA LEU A 56 -3.22 -16.45 -9.48
C LEU A 56 -2.49 -16.74 -10.80
N LYS A 57 -1.62 -17.76 -10.84
CA LYS A 57 -0.88 -18.15 -12.03
C LYS A 57 -1.77 -18.76 -13.12
N SER A 58 -2.91 -19.36 -12.77
CA SER A 58 -3.86 -19.92 -13.74
C SER A 58 -4.71 -18.87 -14.43
N LEU A 59 -4.79 -17.65 -13.89
CA LEU A 59 -5.54 -16.54 -14.48
C LEU A 59 -4.70 -15.79 -15.52
N ASN A 60 -5.31 -15.49 -16.67
CA ASN A 60 -4.75 -14.54 -17.63
C ASN A 60 -4.93 -13.08 -17.17
N TRP A 61 -4.38 -12.14 -17.93
CA TRP A 61 -4.45 -10.72 -17.62
C TRP A 61 -5.88 -10.19 -17.42
N ALA A 62 -6.76 -10.46 -18.41
CA ALA A 62 -8.15 -9.97 -18.38
C ALA A 62 -8.94 -10.57 -17.21
N GLN A 63 -8.70 -11.84 -16.89
CA GLN A 63 -9.32 -12.50 -15.74
C GLN A 63 -8.87 -11.90 -14.42
N ARG A 64 -7.59 -11.52 -14.27
CA ARG A 64 -7.10 -10.87 -13.07
C ARG A 64 -7.67 -9.46 -12.91
N GLN A 65 -7.78 -8.71 -14.00
CA GLN A 65 -8.44 -7.39 -14.00
C GLN A 65 -9.89 -7.52 -13.56
N ALA A 66 -10.64 -8.42 -14.21
CA ALA A 66 -12.05 -8.65 -13.90
C ALA A 66 -12.27 -9.15 -12.45
N ASP A 67 -11.41 -10.06 -11.92
CA ASP A 67 -11.49 -10.51 -10.52
C ASP A 67 -11.25 -9.32 -9.56
N LYS A 68 -10.26 -8.46 -9.86
CA LYS A 68 -9.99 -7.29 -9.02
C LYS A 68 -11.14 -6.29 -9.06
N GLU A 69 -11.70 -6.00 -10.24
CA GLU A 69 -12.84 -5.11 -10.41
C GLU A 69 -14.08 -5.63 -9.66
N GLN A 70 -14.38 -6.92 -9.81
CA GLN A 70 -15.50 -7.55 -9.11
C GLN A 70 -15.37 -7.44 -7.59
N ARG A 71 -14.15 -7.61 -7.04
CA ARG A 71 -13.89 -7.39 -5.61
C ARG A 71 -14.14 -5.95 -5.17
N VAL A 72 -13.83 -4.98 -6.02
CA VAL A 72 -14.13 -3.56 -5.74
C VAL A 72 -15.63 -3.32 -5.71
N LEU A 73 -16.37 -3.87 -6.68
CA LEU A 73 -17.82 -3.75 -6.75
C LEU A 73 -18.54 -4.41 -5.56
N GLU A 74 -17.95 -5.47 -5.02
CA GLU A 74 -18.49 -6.25 -3.89
C GLU A 74 -17.94 -5.80 -2.53
N ASP A 75 -17.16 -4.73 -2.48
CA ASP A 75 -16.49 -4.22 -1.26
C ASP A 75 -15.62 -5.29 -0.54
N ARG A 76 -14.93 -6.11 -1.31
CA ARG A 76 -14.07 -7.21 -0.86
C ARG A 76 -12.59 -6.97 -1.16
N THR A 77 -12.21 -5.72 -1.35
CA THR A 77 -10.81 -5.31 -1.54
C THR A 77 -10.64 -3.84 -1.20
N HIS A 78 -9.72 -3.53 -0.32
CA HIS A 78 -9.49 -2.18 0.17
C HIS A 78 -8.08 -1.69 -0.19
N ALA A 79 -7.98 -0.45 -0.60
CA ALA A 79 -6.71 0.25 -0.76
C ALA A 79 -6.88 1.75 -0.59
N ALA A 80 -5.86 2.40 -0.06
CA ALA A 80 -5.72 3.85 -0.06
C ALA A 80 -4.96 4.26 -1.34
N LEU A 81 -5.63 4.96 -2.25
CA LEU A 81 -5.09 5.46 -3.51
C LEU A 81 -4.55 6.86 -3.34
N VAL A 82 -3.34 7.12 -3.80
CA VAL A 82 -2.70 8.44 -3.77
C VAL A 82 -2.84 9.12 -5.12
N PHE A 83 -3.33 10.34 -5.12
CA PHE A 83 -3.53 11.17 -6.30
C PHE A 83 -2.63 12.39 -6.30
N GLU A 84 -2.10 12.74 -7.46
CA GLU A 84 -1.52 14.04 -7.77
C GLU A 84 -2.41 14.70 -8.84
N GLY A 85 -3.20 15.70 -8.44
CA GLY A 85 -4.33 16.16 -9.26
C GLY A 85 -5.34 15.02 -9.47
N ASP A 86 -5.73 14.76 -10.72
CA ASP A 86 -6.67 13.68 -11.06
C ASP A 86 -6.00 12.34 -11.34
N ARG A 87 -4.67 12.28 -11.32
CA ARG A 87 -3.92 11.06 -11.63
C ARG A 87 -3.64 10.24 -10.38
N CYS A 88 -4.04 8.97 -10.38
CA CYS A 88 -3.59 8.01 -9.38
C CYS A 88 -2.09 7.71 -9.61
N VAL A 89 -1.28 7.83 -8.55
CA VAL A 89 0.18 7.70 -8.63
C VAL A 89 0.74 6.61 -7.73
N GLY A 90 -0.10 5.99 -6.91
CA GLY A 90 0.29 4.89 -6.03
C GLY A 90 -0.83 4.43 -5.13
N TRP A 91 -0.61 3.35 -4.38
CA TRP A 91 -1.56 2.82 -3.40
C TRP A 91 -0.89 2.09 -2.24
N CYS A 92 -1.68 1.88 -1.19
CA CYS A 92 -1.43 0.94 -0.11
C CYS A 92 -2.65 0.02 0.03
N GLN A 93 -2.50 -1.28 -0.20
CA GLN A 93 -3.54 -2.28 0.02
C GLN A 93 -3.60 -2.67 1.49
N PHE A 94 -4.82 -2.69 2.03
CA PHE A 94 -5.12 -3.20 3.36
C PHE A 94 -6.42 -4.03 3.33
N GLY A 95 -6.69 -4.78 4.37
CA GLY A 95 -7.89 -5.60 4.49
C GLY A 95 -7.85 -6.50 5.72
N SER A 96 -8.95 -7.18 6.03
CA SER A 96 -9.00 -8.19 7.08
C SER A 96 -8.17 -9.43 6.72
N PRO A 97 -7.83 -10.31 7.68
CA PRO A 97 -7.21 -11.60 7.38
C PRO A 97 -8.02 -12.51 6.45
N GLU A 98 -9.35 -12.41 6.48
CA GLU A 98 -10.23 -13.14 5.57
C GLU A 98 -10.16 -12.61 4.14
N GLU A 99 -10.08 -11.29 3.99
CA GLU A 99 -9.92 -10.64 2.68
C GLU A 99 -8.52 -10.89 2.09
N LEU A 100 -7.49 -10.86 2.93
CA LEU A 100 -6.09 -11.00 2.54
C LEU A 100 -5.44 -12.22 3.23
N PRO A 101 -5.90 -13.46 2.93
CA PRO A 101 -5.44 -14.66 3.64
C PRO A 101 -3.99 -15.03 3.33
N GLU A 102 -3.43 -14.58 2.20
CA GLU A 102 -2.11 -14.99 1.77
C GLU A 102 -1.02 -14.09 2.36
N VAL A 103 -0.14 -14.67 3.16
CA VAL A 103 1.04 -13.99 3.72
C VAL A 103 2.31 -14.65 3.20
N LYS A 104 3.28 -13.85 2.79
CA LYS A 104 4.60 -14.39 2.42
C LYS A 104 5.30 -14.99 3.61
N SER A 105 6.10 -16.04 3.37
CA SER A 105 6.74 -16.81 4.44
C SER A 105 5.75 -17.42 5.44
N ARG A 106 4.59 -17.86 4.94
CA ARG A 106 3.43 -18.34 5.71
C ARG A 106 3.82 -19.29 6.84
N ARG A 107 4.68 -20.29 6.59
CA ARG A 107 5.13 -21.25 7.61
C ARG A 107 5.80 -20.56 8.80
N LEU A 108 6.66 -19.58 8.56
CA LEU A 108 7.34 -18.82 9.62
C LEU A 108 6.40 -17.81 10.27
N TYR A 109 5.46 -17.25 9.49
CA TYR A 109 4.42 -16.38 10.01
C TYR A 109 3.51 -17.12 11.00
N GLU A 110 3.06 -18.34 10.68
CA GLU A 110 2.11 -19.12 11.49
C GLU A 110 2.78 -19.76 12.71
N LYS A 111 4.09 -20.03 12.66
CA LYS A 111 4.82 -20.74 13.73
C LYS A 111 4.65 -20.12 15.13
N ASP A 112 4.69 -18.80 15.22
CA ASP A 112 4.62 -18.07 16.47
C ASP A 112 3.42 -17.10 16.49
N LEU A 113 2.37 -17.43 15.73
CA LEU A 113 1.14 -16.67 15.67
C LEU A 113 0.26 -17.01 16.87
N ILE A 114 -0.03 -16.01 17.72
CA ILE A 114 -0.91 -16.17 18.89
C ILE A 114 -2.36 -15.82 18.51
N THR A 115 -2.54 -14.69 17.86
CA THR A 115 -3.83 -14.18 17.38
C THR A 115 -3.67 -13.54 16.03
N LEU A 116 -4.71 -13.61 15.19
CA LEU A 116 -4.75 -12.85 13.93
C LEU A 116 -4.93 -11.36 14.24
N PRO A 117 -4.37 -10.47 13.40
CA PRO A 117 -4.67 -9.05 13.47
C PRO A 117 -6.11 -8.79 13.02
N ASP A 118 -6.64 -7.61 13.34
CA ASP A 118 -7.90 -7.13 12.76
C ASP A 118 -7.69 -6.73 11.29
N TRP A 119 -6.52 -6.15 10.99
CA TRP A 119 -6.16 -5.62 9.67
C TRP A 119 -4.75 -6.00 9.25
N ARG A 120 -4.58 -6.18 7.94
CA ARG A 120 -3.28 -6.39 7.28
C ARG A 120 -2.99 -5.27 6.30
N ILE A 121 -1.75 -4.77 6.30
CA ILE A 121 -1.20 -3.93 5.23
C ILE A 121 -0.24 -4.79 4.42
N THR A 122 -0.50 -4.95 3.11
CA THR A 122 0.15 -6.02 2.34
C THR A 122 0.91 -5.55 1.12
N CYS A 123 0.37 -4.59 0.35
CA CYS A 123 0.95 -4.22 -0.94
C CYS A 123 0.99 -2.70 -1.14
N PHE A 124 2.17 -2.22 -1.48
CA PHE A 124 2.37 -0.84 -1.92
C PHE A 124 2.80 -0.82 -3.38
N PHE A 125 2.36 0.21 -4.07
CA PHE A 125 2.89 0.55 -5.36
C PHE A 125 3.05 2.06 -5.50
N THR A 126 4.09 2.47 -6.21
CA THR A 126 4.31 3.86 -6.62
C THR A 126 4.67 3.88 -8.09
N GLY A 127 3.90 4.62 -8.87
CA GLY A 127 4.06 4.77 -10.31
C GLY A 127 5.45 5.27 -10.70
N LYS A 128 5.89 4.92 -11.91
CA LYS A 128 7.15 5.39 -12.46
C LYS A 128 7.17 6.93 -12.48
N GLY A 129 8.27 7.53 -11.97
CA GLY A 129 8.41 9.00 -11.88
C GLY A 129 7.86 9.63 -10.60
N PHE A 130 7.14 8.88 -9.75
CA PHE A 130 6.58 9.39 -8.48
C PHE A 130 7.29 8.86 -7.23
N ARG A 131 8.33 8.06 -7.40
CA ARG A 131 9.14 7.53 -6.28
C ARG A 131 9.89 8.66 -5.56
N ARG A 132 10.11 8.49 -4.26
CA ARG A 132 10.80 9.47 -3.38
C ARG A 132 10.10 10.85 -3.33
N ARG A 133 8.77 10.85 -3.49
CA ARG A 133 7.92 12.05 -3.44
C ARG A 133 6.84 11.94 -2.35
N GLY A 134 7.06 11.11 -1.32
CA GLY A 134 6.13 10.92 -0.20
C GLY A 134 4.91 10.04 -0.49
N VAL A 135 4.84 9.37 -1.66
CA VAL A 135 3.66 8.56 -2.05
C VAL A 135 3.41 7.39 -1.09
N VAL A 136 4.47 6.70 -0.64
CA VAL A 136 4.34 5.58 0.32
C VAL A 136 3.81 6.07 1.66
N ASP A 137 4.31 7.19 2.17
CA ASP A 137 3.86 7.77 3.44
C ASP A 137 2.41 8.24 3.36
N ALA A 138 2.03 8.92 2.27
CA ALA A 138 0.65 9.32 2.03
C ALA A 138 -0.29 8.11 1.94
N ALA A 139 0.10 7.05 1.21
CA ALA A 139 -0.67 5.83 1.06
C ALA A 139 -0.87 5.10 2.39
N LEU A 140 0.21 4.99 3.21
CA LEU A 140 0.14 4.35 4.53
C LEU A 140 -0.72 5.17 5.49
N SER A 141 -0.54 6.50 5.54
CA SER A 141 -1.40 7.40 6.33
C SER A 141 -2.87 7.23 5.93
N GLY A 142 -3.17 7.20 4.64
CA GLY A 142 -4.53 7.01 4.13
C GLY A 142 -5.12 5.65 4.52
N ALA A 143 -4.34 4.56 4.41
CA ALA A 143 -4.79 3.24 4.83
C ALA A 143 -5.12 3.19 6.34
N LEU A 144 -4.31 3.83 7.19
CA LEU A 144 -4.57 3.92 8.63
C LEU A 144 -5.83 4.75 8.94
N LEU A 145 -6.09 5.82 8.18
CA LEU A 145 -7.31 6.60 8.31
C LEU A 145 -8.55 5.79 7.90
N GLU A 146 -8.49 5.04 6.81
CA GLU A 146 -9.60 4.16 6.41
C GLU A 146 -9.83 3.06 7.44
N ILE A 147 -8.78 2.41 7.95
CA ILE A 147 -8.87 1.43 9.05
C ILE A 147 -9.56 2.06 10.27
N ALA A 148 -9.21 3.29 10.65
CA ALA A 148 -9.87 4.00 11.74
C ALA A 148 -11.37 4.22 11.48
N ARG A 149 -11.77 4.52 10.24
CA ARG A 149 -13.17 4.67 9.82
C ARG A 149 -13.94 3.34 9.88
N HIS A 150 -13.26 2.22 9.64
CA HIS A 150 -13.82 0.87 9.76
C HIS A 150 -13.76 0.29 11.18
N GLY A 151 -13.57 1.13 12.21
CA GLY A 151 -13.62 0.70 13.60
C GLY A 151 -12.26 0.51 14.28
N GLY A 152 -11.17 0.70 13.55
CA GLY A 152 -9.81 0.55 14.08
C GLY A 152 -9.45 -0.90 14.37
N GLY A 153 -8.52 -1.11 15.31
CA GLY A 153 -8.05 -2.44 15.71
C GLY A 153 -6.54 -2.62 15.59
N MET A 154 -6.08 -3.85 15.74
CA MET A 154 -4.67 -4.23 15.59
C MET A 154 -4.33 -4.39 14.10
N VAL A 155 -3.37 -3.62 13.63
CA VAL A 155 -2.89 -3.62 12.26
C VAL A 155 -1.53 -4.30 12.19
N GLU A 156 -1.37 -5.29 11.30
CA GLU A 156 -0.09 -5.88 10.94
C GLU A 156 0.40 -5.37 9.59
N GLY A 157 1.72 -5.14 9.50
CA GLY A 157 2.44 -4.95 8.24
C GLY A 157 3.61 -5.93 8.13
N TYR A 158 4.11 -6.10 6.91
CA TYR A 158 5.17 -7.07 6.60
C TYR A 158 6.35 -6.43 5.86
N PRO A 159 6.93 -5.33 6.38
CA PRO A 159 7.97 -4.58 5.68
C PRO A 159 9.24 -5.38 5.45
N GLU A 160 9.95 -4.98 4.41
CA GLU A 160 11.30 -5.42 4.11
C GLU A 160 12.32 -4.47 4.75
N GLU A 161 13.30 -5.02 5.46
CA GLU A 161 14.45 -4.28 5.97
C GLU A 161 15.43 -4.04 4.83
N THR A 162 15.82 -2.79 4.64
CA THR A 162 16.61 -2.40 3.47
C THR A 162 18.11 -2.30 3.74
N ASP A 163 18.52 -2.14 5.00
CA ASP A 163 19.91 -2.08 5.51
C ASP A 163 20.98 -1.94 4.41
N ASP A 164 21.27 -0.74 3.98
CA ASP A 164 22.28 -0.39 2.96
C ASP A 164 22.18 -1.15 1.61
N ARG A 165 21.13 -1.94 1.40
CA ARG A 165 20.91 -2.68 0.16
C ARG A 165 20.09 -1.86 -0.84
N THR A 166 20.60 -1.75 -2.05
CA THR A 166 19.81 -1.24 -3.18
C THR A 166 18.85 -2.32 -3.65
N LEU A 167 17.59 -2.24 -3.24
CA LEU A 167 16.56 -3.19 -3.65
C LEU A 167 15.75 -2.66 -4.84
N SER A 168 15.41 -3.55 -5.76
CA SER A 168 14.43 -3.20 -6.80
C SER A 168 13.04 -3.00 -6.16
N GLY A 169 12.20 -2.17 -6.79
CA GLY A 169 10.86 -1.91 -6.29
C GLY A 169 10.01 -3.17 -6.09
N SER A 170 10.33 -4.27 -6.81
CA SER A 170 9.62 -5.55 -6.66
C SER A 170 9.83 -6.23 -5.30
N PHE A 171 10.95 -5.98 -4.64
CA PHE A 171 11.19 -6.47 -3.29
C PHE A 171 10.50 -5.60 -2.23
N LEU A 172 10.27 -4.32 -2.54
CA LEU A 172 9.67 -3.35 -1.62
C LEU A 172 8.13 -3.26 -1.71
N HIS A 173 7.47 -4.22 -2.40
CA HIS A 173 6.01 -4.17 -2.54
C HIS A 173 5.26 -4.31 -1.20
N THR A 174 5.87 -4.84 -0.15
CA THR A 174 5.31 -4.88 1.20
C THR A 174 5.66 -3.64 2.05
N GLY A 175 6.31 -2.66 1.44
CA GLY A 175 6.75 -1.41 2.08
C GLY A 175 8.13 -1.51 2.72
N PRO A 176 8.86 -0.38 2.80
CA PRO A 176 10.12 -0.30 3.54
C PRO A 176 9.86 -0.19 5.05
N MET A 177 10.73 -0.76 5.87
CA MET A 177 10.63 -0.73 7.33
C MET A 177 10.48 0.70 7.88
N ALA A 178 11.30 1.63 7.39
CA ALA A 178 11.28 3.03 7.85
C ALA A 178 9.90 3.70 7.69
N ALA A 179 9.13 3.37 6.64
CA ALA A 179 7.79 3.94 6.49
C ALA A 179 6.86 3.47 7.62
N PHE A 180 6.91 2.21 8.01
CA PHE A 180 6.10 1.71 9.11
C PHE A 180 6.54 2.30 10.46
N GLU A 181 7.84 2.36 10.74
CA GLU A 181 8.38 2.93 11.98
C GLU A 181 8.02 4.41 12.13
N ASN A 182 8.13 5.19 11.05
CA ASN A 182 7.71 6.61 11.02
C ASN A 182 6.21 6.79 11.32
N HIS A 183 5.39 5.76 11.04
CA HIS A 183 3.96 5.75 11.36
C HIS A 183 3.65 5.08 12.72
N GLY A 184 4.66 4.83 13.54
CA GLY A 184 4.49 4.31 14.91
C GLY A 184 4.20 2.82 15.00
N PHE A 185 4.53 2.04 13.98
CA PHE A 185 4.54 0.58 14.09
C PHE A 185 5.75 0.10 14.89
N THR A 186 5.57 -0.97 15.64
CA THR A 186 6.63 -1.64 16.40
C THR A 186 6.96 -3.00 15.81
N ARG A 187 8.24 -3.33 15.72
CA ARG A 187 8.71 -4.67 15.31
C ARG A 187 8.28 -5.71 16.33
N LYS A 188 7.73 -6.83 15.85
CA LYS A 188 7.31 -7.95 16.71
C LYS A 188 8.18 -9.18 16.53
N ARG A 189 8.29 -9.70 15.31
CA ARG A 189 9.06 -10.90 15.01
C ARG A 189 9.52 -10.91 13.57
N GLN A 190 10.64 -11.58 13.34
CA GLN A 190 11.21 -11.74 12.01
C GLN A 190 10.65 -13.02 11.37
N ILE A 191 10.21 -12.92 10.10
CA ILE A 191 9.62 -14.03 9.33
C ILE A 191 10.44 -14.41 8.10
N SER A 192 11.53 -13.72 7.86
CA SER A 192 12.61 -14.07 6.91
C SER A 192 13.84 -13.24 7.24
N PRO A 193 15.03 -13.48 6.64
CA PRO A 193 16.24 -12.72 6.95
C PRO A 193 16.09 -11.20 6.91
N HIS A 194 15.12 -10.68 6.14
CA HIS A 194 14.93 -9.24 5.97
C HIS A 194 13.46 -8.80 6.06
N ARG A 195 12.55 -9.70 6.48
CA ARG A 195 11.12 -9.36 6.63
C ARG A 195 10.64 -9.53 8.04
N TRP A 196 9.95 -8.53 8.51
CA TRP A 196 9.39 -8.46 9.86
C TRP A 196 7.87 -8.44 9.84
N VAL A 197 7.28 -8.93 10.90
CA VAL A 197 5.94 -8.56 11.31
C VAL A 197 6.07 -7.33 12.19
N VAL A 198 5.40 -6.26 11.79
CA VAL A 198 5.28 -5.04 12.59
C VAL A 198 3.82 -4.79 12.92
N THR A 199 3.53 -4.22 14.08
CA THR A 199 2.14 -3.98 14.51
C THR A 199 1.94 -2.57 15.01
N LYS A 200 0.69 -2.09 14.89
CA LYS A 200 0.19 -0.87 15.47
C LYS A 200 -1.28 -1.04 15.81
N THR A 201 -1.71 -0.53 16.97
CA THR A 201 -3.14 -0.38 17.28
C THR A 201 -3.63 0.97 16.75
N VAL A 202 -4.72 0.95 16.00
CA VAL A 202 -5.39 2.13 15.45
C VAL A 202 -6.72 2.28 16.17
N ALA A 203 -6.95 3.46 16.75
CA ALA A 203 -8.23 3.77 17.38
C ALA A 203 -9.31 3.98 16.31
N ALA A 204 -10.56 3.60 16.61
CA ALA A 204 -11.68 3.95 15.78
C ALA A 204 -11.81 5.47 15.65
N SER A 205 -12.11 5.98 14.45
CA SER A 205 -12.45 7.39 14.29
C SER A 205 -13.77 7.67 15.02
N ARG A 206 -13.82 8.76 15.78
CA ARG A 206 -15.09 9.20 16.37
C ARG A 206 -16.03 9.59 15.24
N THR A 207 -17.20 8.92 15.20
CA THR A 207 -18.30 9.27 14.29
C THR A 207 -18.68 10.72 14.53
N GLY A 208 -18.31 11.66 13.65
CA GLY A 208 -18.67 13.08 13.79
C GLY A 208 -17.67 14.11 13.24
N GLU A 209 -16.41 13.77 13.06
CA GLU A 209 -15.49 14.70 12.41
C GLU A 209 -15.41 14.44 10.90
N LYS A 210 -16.23 15.21 10.16
CA LYS A 210 -15.99 15.41 8.73
C LYS A 210 -14.75 16.29 8.56
N PRO A 211 -13.80 15.94 7.63
CA PRO A 211 -12.67 16.79 7.33
C PRO A 211 -13.07 18.11 6.69
#